data_74fe79306ad6dfb154ea46118916e6cd
#
_entry.id   74fe79306ad6dfb154ea46118916e6cd
#
_cell.length_a   1.000
_cell.length_b   1.000
_cell.length_c   1.000
_cell.angle_alpha   90.00
_cell.angle_beta   90.00
_cell.angle_gamma   90.00
#
_symmetry.space_group_name_H-M   'P 1'
#
loop_
_entity.id
_entity.type
_entity.pdbx_description
1 polymer ?
#
loop_
_entity_poly.entity_id
_entity_poly.type
_entity_poly.pdbx_seq_one_letter_code
_entity_poly.pdbx_strand_id
1 'polypeptide(L)'
;MIDAWIQHPTARHSGDPMFDSLRRWTKSDLDAVPTIADTVAALDASGVSTALTSAWYGPNNVMISNDEVASFVAESGGRLVGVGSADISKPMEAVREIRRCVEELGFKAIRILPWLWSLPPTDRRFYPVYVACCEMGVPFXTQIGHTGPLMPSEVGRPXYLDQVALEFPELTIVGGHIGYPWTDEAIAVATKHRNVYIDTSAYTVDRYPPQLVDYLKHHGSQKVLFGSNYPMITPAKALAGLDSLGLDETTRSYFLEDNARRVYGL
;
A
#
# COMPACT_ATOMS: atom_id res chain seq x y z
N MET A 1 -6.78 6.28 -14.28
CA MET A 1 -6.83 5.37 -13.11
C MET A 1 -5.56 5.54 -12.29
N ILE A 2 -5.66 5.31 -10.98
CA ILE A 2 -4.54 5.41 -10.04
C ILE A 2 -4.33 4.07 -9.36
N ASP A 3 -3.08 3.57 -9.37
CA ASP A 3 -2.69 2.36 -8.65
C ASP A 3 -2.11 2.81 -7.31
N ALA A 4 -2.83 2.57 -6.24
CA ALA A 4 -2.49 3.11 -4.92
C ALA A 4 -1.37 2.34 -4.21
N TRP A 5 -0.92 1.21 -4.78
CA TRP A 5 0.06 0.38 -4.07
C TRP A 5 0.95 -0.39 -5.04
N ILE A 6 2.14 0.13 -5.26
CA ILE A 6 3.20 -0.60 -5.95
C ILE A 6 4.52 -0.42 -5.18
N GLN A 7 5.56 -1.10 -5.63
CA GLN A 7 6.93 -0.77 -5.32
C GLN A 7 7.78 -1.01 -6.56
N HIS A 8 8.59 -0.04 -6.93
CA HIS A 8 9.60 -0.28 -7.96
C HIS A 8 10.77 -0.94 -7.24
N PRO A 9 11.11 -2.19 -7.56
CA PRO A 9 12.06 -2.93 -6.73
C PRO A 9 13.52 -2.55 -7.00
N THR A 10 14.36 -2.82 -6.01
CA THR A 10 15.82 -2.84 -6.19
C THR A 10 16.27 -4.30 -6.14
N ALA A 11 17.53 -4.56 -6.52
CA ALA A 11 18.07 -5.91 -6.43
C ALA A 11 18.10 -6.40 -4.98
N ARG A 12 18.35 -5.49 -4.01
CA ARG A 12 18.32 -5.85 -2.57
C ARG A 12 16.92 -6.33 -2.16
N HIS A 13 15.89 -5.64 -2.65
CA HIS A 13 14.51 -6.01 -2.35
C HIS A 13 14.15 -7.33 -3.01
N SER A 14 14.33 -7.44 -4.31
CA SER A 14 13.91 -8.61 -5.09
C SER A 14 14.64 -9.89 -4.69
N GLY A 15 15.92 -9.78 -4.35
CA GLY A 15 16.75 -10.93 -4.02
C GLY A 15 16.59 -11.45 -2.60
N ASP A 16 15.77 -10.84 -1.77
CA ASP A 16 15.66 -11.22 -0.36
C ASP A 16 15.04 -12.61 -0.22
N PRO A 17 15.65 -13.51 0.57
CA PRO A 17 15.10 -14.87 0.76
C PRO A 17 13.69 -14.92 1.35
N MET A 18 13.23 -13.87 2.02
CA MET A 18 11.85 -13.87 2.53
C MET A 18 10.82 -14.04 1.42
N PHE A 19 11.18 -13.71 0.16
CA PHE A 19 10.27 -13.84 -0.99
C PHE A 19 10.29 -15.22 -1.64
N ASP A 20 11.02 -16.21 -1.08
CA ASP A 20 11.09 -17.56 -1.66
C ASP A 20 9.71 -18.21 -1.77
N SER A 21 8.82 -17.94 -0.81
CA SER A 21 7.44 -18.43 -0.89
C SER A 21 6.73 -17.88 -2.11
N LEU A 22 6.91 -16.60 -2.39
CA LEU A 22 6.26 -15.95 -3.56
C LEU A 22 6.84 -16.49 -4.85
N ARG A 23 8.16 -16.69 -4.93
CA ARG A 23 8.79 -17.28 -6.12
C ARG A 23 8.16 -18.63 -6.43
N ARG A 24 7.98 -19.46 -5.38
CA ARG A 24 7.40 -20.80 -5.52
C ARG A 24 5.93 -20.74 -5.97
N TRP A 25 5.15 -19.83 -5.39
CA TRP A 25 3.72 -19.75 -5.70
C TRP A 25 3.44 -19.19 -7.09
N THR A 26 4.12 -18.09 -7.42
CA THR A 26 3.79 -17.35 -8.63
C THR A 26 4.52 -17.88 -9.84
N LYS A 27 5.61 -18.61 -9.61
CA LYS A 27 6.53 -19.07 -10.67
C LYS A 27 7.06 -17.87 -11.46
N SER A 28 7.12 -16.71 -10.84
CA SER A 28 7.60 -15.47 -11.45
C SER A 28 9.09 -15.31 -11.22
N ASP A 29 9.76 -14.67 -12.15
CA ASP A 29 11.14 -14.25 -11.98
C ASP A 29 11.17 -12.95 -11.18
N LEU A 30 11.06 -13.08 -9.85
CA LEU A 30 11.11 -11.91 -8.98
C LEU A 30 12.52 -11.34 -8.86
N ASP A 31 13.54 -12.07 -9.33
CA ASP A 31 14.91 -11.57 -9.29
C ASP A 31 15.20 -10.57 -10.41
N ALA A 32 14.42 -10.60 -11.47
CA ALA A 32 14.55 -9.64 -12.56
C ALA A 32 14.08 -8.26 -12.07
N VAL A 33 14.99 -7.29 -12.09
CA VAL A 33 14.68 -5.93 -11.66
C VAL A 33 14.25 -5.11 -12.88
N PRO A 34 12.98 -4.67 -12.96
CA PRO A 34 12.53 -3.88 -14.11
C PRO A 34 13.21 -2.51 -14.13
N THR A 35 13.34 -1.94 -15.33
CA THR A 35 13.71 -0.53 -15.47
C THR A 35 12.48 0.33 -15.15
N ILE A 36 12.68 1.64 -14.98
CA ILE A 36 11.53 2.56 -14.82
C ILE A 36 10.67 2.52 -16.08
N ALA A 37 11.28 2.41 -17.28
CA ALA A 37 10.51 2.29 -18.52
C ALA A 37 9.63 1.03 -18.53
N ASP A 38 10.12 -0.09 -18.00
CA ASP A 38 9.33 -1.31 -17.88
C ASP A 38 8.14 -1.11 -16.94
N THR A 39 8.36 -0.44 -15.81
CA THR A 39 7.29 -0.14 -14.86
C THR A 39 6.24 0.76 -15.52
N VAL A 40 6.67 1.82 -16.20
CA VAL A 40 5.75 2.72 -16.90
C VAL A 40 4.97 1.95 -17.98
N ALA A 41 5.63 1.05 -18.71
CA ALA A 41 4.95 0.24 -19.73
C ALA A 41 3.88 -0.66 -19.10
N ALA A 42 4.15 -1.21 -17.91
CA ALA A 42 3.14 -2.02 -17.19
C ALA A 42 1.92 -1.18 -16.79
N LEU A 43 2.13 0.08 -16.40
CA LEU A 43 1.03 1.01 -16.11
C LEU A 43 0.23 1.30 -17.40
N ASP A 44 0.92 1.59 -18.49
CA ASP A 44 0.28 1.91 -19.78
C ASP A 44 -0.60 0.75 -20.27
N ALA A 45 -0.13 -0.48 -20.11
CA ALA A 45 -0.85 -1.67 -20.56
C ALA A 45 -2.24 -1.79 -19.94
N SER A 46 -2.48 -1.13 -18.80
CA SER A 46 -3.77 -1.20 -18.10
C SER A 46 -4.51 0.13 -18.06
N GLY A 47 -3.92 1.19 -18.61
CA GLY A 47 -4.51 2.51 -18.55
C GLY A 47 -4.33 3.22 -17.22
N VAL A 48 -3.41 2.75 -16.38
CA VAL A 48 -3.07 3.43 -15.13
C VAL A 48 -2.21 4.64 -15.44
N SER A 49 -2.69 5.82 -15.07
CA SER A 49 -1.96 7.06 -15.33
C SER A 49 -0.90 7.36 -14.27
N THR A 50 -1.17 6.95 -13.03
CA THR A 50 -0.33 7.28 -11.89
C THR A 50 -0.29 6.10 -10.93
N ALA A 51 0.89 5.83 -10.35
CA ALA A 51 1.02 4.79 -9.32
C ALA A 51 1.85 5.30 -8.14
N LEU A 52 1.46 4.87 -6.93
CA LEU A 52 2.16 5.22 -5.70
C LEU A 52 3.21 4.14 -5.40
N THR A 53 4.49 4.53 -5.43
CA THR A 53 5.61 3.60 -5.25
C THR A 53 6.30 3.86 -3.91
N SER A 54 6.58 2.80 -3.16
CA SER A 54 7.00 2.90 -1.76
C SER A 54 8.44 2.50 -1.53
N ALA A 55 9.09 3.22 -0.62
CA ALA A 55 10.31 2.77 0.04
C ALA A 55 9.99 1.58 0.98
N TRP A 56 11.04 0.82 1.32
CA TRP A 56 10.94 -0.36 2.19
C TRP A 56 12.08 -0.33 3.20
N TYR A 57 11.73 -0.05 4.47
CA TYR A 57 12.68 -0.05 5.59
C TYR A 57 12.28 -1.15 6.56
N GLY A 58 13.21 -2.06 6.82
CA GLY A 58 13.04 -3.11 7.82
C GLY A 58 14.11 -2.99 8.90
N PRO A 59 14.07 -3.86 9.91
CA PRO A 59 15.08 -3.84 10.96
C PRO A 59 16.45 -4.10 10.36
N ASN A 60 17.37 -3.17 10.54
CA ASN A 60 18.76 -3.28 10.08
C ASN A 60 18.93 -3.38 8.57
N ASN A 61 17.91 -3.12 7.79
CA ASN A 61 17.99 -3.28 6.34
C ASN A 61 17.09 -2.28 5.62
N VAL A 62 17.69 -1.52 4.70
CA VAL A 62 16.96 -0.63 3.80
C VAL A 62 16.94 -1.29 2.42
N MET A 63 15.80 -1.88 2.07
CA MET A 63 15.65 -2.61 0.81
C MET A 63 15.44 -1.67 -0.36
N ILE A 64 14.63 -0.62 -0.15
CA ILE A 64 14.39 0.46 -1.12
C ILE A 64 14.40 1.75 -0.30
N SER A 65 15.38 2.60 -0.52
CA SER A 65 15.51 3.83 0.26
C SER A 65 14.57 4.93 -0.26
N ASN A 66 14.32 5.93 0.57
CA ASN A 66 13.55 7.10 0.16
C ASN A 66 14.23 7.84 -1.00
N ASP A 67 15.56 7.91 -0.99
CA ASP A 67 16.29 8.57 -2.07
C ASP A 67 16.16 7.81 -3.39
N GLU A 68 16.15 6.46 -3.32
CA GLU A 68 15.90 5.66 -4.51
C GLU A 68 14.49 5.90 -5.04
N VAL A 69 13.49 5.94 -4.16
CA VAL A 69 12.11 6.26 -4.58
C VAL A 69 12.07 7.64 -5.23
N ALA A 70 12.75 8.64 -4.66
CA ALA A 70 12.79 9.98 -5.26
C ALA A 70 13.38 9.94 -6.67
N SER A 71 14.44 9.13 -6.87
CA SER A 71 15.02 8.94 -8.22
C SER A 71 14.01 8.29 -9.17
N PHE A 72 13.30 7.26 -8.73
CA PHE A 72 12.29 6.58 -9.54
C PHE A 72 11.18 7.55 -9.96
N VAL A 73 10.73 8.37 -9.02
CA VAL A 73 9.70 9.39 -9.29
C VAL A 73 10.21 10.37 -10.35
N ALA A 74 11.43 10.89 -10.17
CA ALA A 74 12.02 11.84 -11.11
C ALA A 74 12.15 11.26 -12.52
N GLU A 75 12.57 10.00 -12.62
CA GLU A 75 12.79 9.33 -13.90
C GLU A 75 11.48 8.95 -14.59
N SER A 76 10.37 8.87 -13.86
CA SER A 76 9.11 8.32 -14.37
C SER A 76 8.32 9.26 -15.29
N GLY A 77 8.74 10.51 -15.43
CA GLY A 77 7.99 11.47 -16.24
C GLY A 77 6.61 11.80 -15.66
N GLY A 78 6.50 11.83 -14.33
CA GLY A 78 5.24 12.18 -13.64
C GLY A 78 4.30 11.02 -13.45
N ARG A 79 4.73 9.80 -13.73
CA ARG A 79 3.87 8.62 -13.64
C ARG A 79 3.91 7.97 -12.24
N LEU A 80 4.95 8.24 -11.45
CA LEU A 80 5.09 7.69 -10.11
C LEU A 80 4.99 8.79 -9.08
N VAL A 81 4.36 8.47 -7.95
CA VAL A 81 4.23 9.32 -6.76
C VAL A 81 4.94 8.60 -5.62
N GLY A 82 5.76 9.30 -4.87
CA GLY A 82 6.56 8.69 -3.82
C GLY A 82 5.78 8.45 -2.53
N VAL A 83 6.04 7.30 -1.93
CA VAL A 83 5.57 6.91 -0.61
C VAL A 83 6.81 6.60 0.23
N GLY A 84 6.99 7.29 1.33
CA GLY A 84 8.16 7.15 2.16
C GLY A 84 8.06 6.01 3.17
N SER A 85 9.19 5.71 3.79
CA SER A 85 9.24 4.76 4.90
C SER A 85 10.33 5.21 5.87
N ALA A 86 10.44 4.53 7.03
CA ALA A 86 11.43 4.93 8.04
C ALA A 86 11.77 3.76 8.97
N ASP A 87 12.89 3.90 9.65
CA ASP A 87 13.34 2.94 10.67
C ASP A 87 12.61 3.26 11.99
N ILE A 88 11.58 2.48 12.29
CA ILE A 88 10.77 2.74 13.49
C ILE A 88 11.49 2.39 14.81
N SER A 89 12.66 1.75 14.74
CA SER A 89 13.44 1.49 15.95
C SER A 89 14.14 2.78 16.45
N LYS A 90 14.18 3.83 15.62
CA LYS A 90 14.87 5.07 15.92
C LYS A 90 13.89 6.25 15.80
N PRO A 91 13.08 6.48 16.84
CA PRO A 91 11.92 7.38 16.69
C PRO A 91 12.24 8.79 16.20
N MET A 92 13.33 9.41 16.68
CA MET A 92 13.64 10.78 16.22
C MET A 92 14.18 10.81 14.79
N GLU A 93 14.94 9.77 14.40
CA GLU A 93 15.38 9.67 13.01
C GLU A 93 14.18 9.43 12.10
N ALA A 94 13.23 8.57 12.53
CA ALA A 94 12.02 8.29 11.76
C ALA A 94 11.20 9.57 11.54
N VAL A 95 11.01 10.38 12.59
CA VAL A 95 10.24 11.63 12.48
C VAL A 95 10.92 12.58 11.50
N ARG A 96 12.25 12.75 11.61
CA ARG A 96 13.01 13.64 10.71
C ARG A 96 12.91 13.14 9.25
N GLU A 97 13.04 11.83 9.06
CA GLU A 97 12.99 11.25 7.72
C GLU A 97 11.61 11.39 7.09
N ILE A 98 10.55 11.21 7.89
CA ILE A 98 9.18 11.42 7.40
C ILE A 98 8.97 12.87 6.97
N ARG A 99 9.44 13.82 7.79
CA ARG A 99 9.38 15.24 7.40
C ARG A 99 10.11 15.48 6.10
N ARG A 100 11.32 14.94 5.97
CA ARG A 100 12.12 15.08 4.75
C ARG A 100 11.36 14.50 3.54
N CYS A 101 10.76 13.32 3.68
CA CYS A 101 9.99 12.70 2.62
C CYS A 101 8.89 13.64 2.10
N VAL A 102 8.17 14.27 3.01
CA VAL A 102 7.02 15.12 2.64
C VAL A 102 7.49 16.50 2.16
N GLU A 103 8.34 17.17 2.94
CA GLU A 103 8.70 18.58 2.69
C GLU A 103 9.73 18.74 1.58
N GLU A 104 10.70 17.82 1.49
CA GLU A 104 11.79 17.97 0.52
C GLU A 104 11.62 17.06 -0.70
N LEU A 105 11.15 15.81 -0.51
CA LEU A 105 11.01 14.87 -1.61
C LEU A 105 9.61 14.90 -2.24
N GLY A 106 8.64 15.59 -1.61
CA GLY A 106 7.29 15.73 -2.16
C GLY A 106 6.44 14.48 -2.10
N PHE A 107 6.77 13.56 -1.21
CA PHE A 107 6.04 12.29 -1.07
C PHE A 107 4.65 12.52 -0.49
N LYS A 108 3.70 11.64 -0.85
CA LYS A 108 2.29 11.84 -0.54
C LYS A 108 1.74 10.90 0.53
N ALA A 109 2.56 9.99 1.05
CA ALA A 109 2.16 9.04 2.09
C ALA A 109 3.39 8.40 2.71
N ILE A 110 3.18 7.73 3.84
CA ILE A 110 4.23 6.94 4.51
C ILE A 110 3.71 5.52 4.67
N ARG A 111 4.54 4.53 4.38
CA ARG A 111 4.19 3.11 4.50
C ARG A 111 5.18 2.39 5.42
N ILE A 112 4.63 1.71 6.46
CA ILE A 112 5.42 0.77 7.27
C ILE A 112 4.67 -0.58 7.24
N LEU A 113 5.43 -1.67 7.09
CA LEU A 113 4.85 -3.00 6.96
C LEU A 113 5.01 -3.75 8.31
N PRO A 114 3.93 -4.00 9.04
CA PRO A 114 4.00 -4.62 10.38
C PRO A 114 4.75 -5.94 10.38
N TRP A 115 4.47 -6.80 9.39
CA TRP A 115 5.12 -8.11 9.31
C TRP A 115 6.64 -8.00 9.14
N LEU A 116 7.11 -6.97 8.44
CA LEU A 116 8.56 -6.79 8.23
C LEU A 116 9.27 -6.47 9.54
N TRP A 117 8.56 -5.83 10.46
CA TRP A 117 9.08 -5.50 11.79
C TRP A 117 8.68 -6.55 12.84
N SER A 118 7.80 -7.49 12.49
CA SER A 118 7.22 -8.48 13.41
C SER A 118 6.54 -7.79 14.59
N LEU A 119 5.88 -6.65 14.33
CA LEU A 119 5.22 -5.83 15.35
C LEU A 119 3.84 -5.40 14.86
N PRO A 120 2.82 -5.50 15.70
CA PRO A 120 1.49 -4.99 15.30
C PRO A 120 1.47 -3.46 15.27
N PRO A 121 0.56 -2.86 14.51
CA PRO A 121 0.46 -1.39 14.43
C PRO A 121 0.24 -0.70 15.79
N THR A 122 -0.21 -1.43 16.80
CA THR A 122 -0.39 -0.88 18.16
C THR A 122 0.91 -0.83 18.97
N ASP A 123 2.02 -1.34 18.43
CA ASP A 123 3.30 -1.25 19.14
C ASP A 123 3.74 0.22 19.20
N ARG A 124 4.27 0.62 20.38
CA ARG A 124 4.67 2.01 20.63
C ARG A 124 5.66 2.58 19.62
N ARG A 125 6.40 1.72 18.93
CA ARG A 125 7.40 2.18 17.93
C ARG A 125 6.75 2.79 16.70
N PHE A 126 5.50 2.46 16.41
CA PHE A 126 4.77 3.09 15.33
C PHE A 126 4.26 4.49 15.68
N TYR A 127 4.05 4.80 16.97
CA TYR A 127 3.37 6.02 17.36
C TYR A 127 4.06 7.31 16.91
N PRO A 128 5.40 7.42 16.96
CA PRO A 128 6.06 8.60 16.39
C PRO A 128 5.78 8.79 14.89
N VAL A 129 5.62 7.68 14.15
CA VAL A 129 5.26 7.75 12.74
C VAL A 129 3.85 8.32 12.58
N TYR A 130 2.89 7.87 13.39
CA TYR A 130 1.52 8.38 13.33
C TYR A 130 1.45 9.87 13.62
N VAL A 131 2.18 10.32 14.65
CA VAL A 131 2.26 11.75 15.00
C VAL A 131 2.82 12.54 13.81
N ALA A 132 3.92 12.05 13.22
CA ALA A 132 4.54 12.76 12.10
C ALA A 132 3.60 12.82 10.90
N CYS A 133 2.88 11.72 10.59
CA CYS A 133 1.92 11.70 9.49
C CYS A 133 0.78 12.70 9.74
N CYS A 134 0.27 12.77 10.96
CA CYS A 134 -0.77 13.74 11.31
C CYS A 134 -0.27 15.18 11.14
N GLU A 135 0.92 15.47 11.64
CA GLU A 135 1.50 16.81 11.53
C GLU A 135 1.77 17.22 10.09
N MET A 136 2.20 16.25 9.27
CA MET A 136 2.51 16.52 7.86
C MET A 136 1.25 16.43 6.97
N GLY A 137 0.13 15.96 7.50
CA GLY A 137 -1.11 15.84 6.75
C GLY A 137 -1.06 14.77 5.67
N VAL A 138 -0.31 13.68 5.88
CA VAL A 138 -0.20 12.61 4.89
C VAL A 138 -0.72 11.29 5.45
N PRO A 139 -1.32 10.43 4.61
CA PRO A 139 -1.80 9.12 5.03
C PRO A 139 -0.67 8.17 5.45
N PHE A 140 -1.10 7.23 6.29
CA PHE A 140 -0.26 6.11 6.69
C PHE A 140 -0.80 4.83 6.02
N UNK A 141 -0.13 4.17 5.25
CA UNK A 141 -0.39 3.02 4.55
C UNK A 141 0.28 1.91 5.21
N THR A 142 -0.38 0.86 5.42
CA THR A 142 0.13 -0.35 6.07
C THR A 142 -0.50 -1.59 5.44
N GLN A 143 0.23 -2.73 5.43
CA GLN A 143 -0.37 -3.98 4.95
C GLN A 143 -1.21 -4.60 6.08
N ILE A 144 -2.39 -5.10 5.71
CA ILE A 144 -3.27 -5.85 6.61
C ILE A 144 -3.50 -7.25 6.06
N GLY A 145 -3.67 -8.22 6.98
CA GLY A 145 -3.95 -9.60 6.61
C GLY A 145 -2.68 -10.43 6.37
N HIS A 146 -2.89 -11.49 5.63
CA HIS A 146 -1.84 -12.46 5.30
C HIS A 146 -0.68 -11.80 4.56
N THR A 147 0.54 -12.17 4.93
CA THR A 147 1.72 -11.78 4.16
C THR A 147 2.29 -13.01 3.44
N GLY A 148 2.61 -12.84 2.16
CA GLY A 148 3.22 -13.90 1.35
C GLY A 148 4.68 -14.18 1.69
N PRO A 149 5.48 -13.17 2.00
CA PRO A 149 6.85 -13.40 2.46
C PRO A 149 6.92 -14.31 3.70
N LEU A 150 8.07 -14.95 3.92
CA LEU A 150 8.30 -15.89 5.02
C LEU A 150 8.44 -15.13 6.35
N MET A 151 7.39 -14.44 6.75
CA MET A 151 7.31 -13.58 7.93
C MET A 151 5.94 -13.77 8.60
N PRO A 152 5.79 -13.40 9.89
CA PRO A 152 4.52 -13.64 10.59
C PRO A 152 3.39 -12.76 10.08
N SER A 153 2.25 -13.37 9.75
CA SER A 153 1.06 -12.66 9.25
C SER A 153 0.23 -12.00 10.35
N GLU A 154 0.21 -12.60 11.54
CA GLU A 154 -0.73 -12.21 12.61
C GLU A 154 -0.60 -10.72 12.99
N VAL A 155 0.60 -10.20 12.95
CA VAL A 155 0.83 -8.78 13.29
C VAL A 155 0.13 -7.81 12.33
N GLY A 156 -0.33 -8.29 11.18
CA GLY A 156 -1.10 -7.51 10.22
C GLY A 156 -2.61 -7.62 10.39
N ARG A 157 -3.08 -8.20 11.50
CA ARG A 157 -4.53 -8.38 11.70
C ARG A 157 -5.26 -7.04 11.74
N PRO A 158 -6.32 -6.87 10.95
CA PRO A 158 -6.98 -5.55 10.86
C PRO A 158 -7.45 -4.94 12.18
N UNK A 159 -7.87 -5.68 13.07
CA UNK A 159 -8.25 -5.26 14.26
C UNK A 159 -7.31 -4.44 14.95
N TYR A 160 -6.07 -4.57 14.73
CA TYR A 160 -5.13 -3.63 15.38
C TYR A 160 -5.38 -2.18 14.95
N LEU A 161 -5.87 -1.95 13.74
CA LEU A 161 -6.14 -0.58 13.26
C LEU A 161 -7.31 0.08 13.99
N ASP A 162 -8.19 -0.68 14.61
CA ASP A 162 -9.31 -0.12 15.37
C ASP A 162 -8.79 0.79 16.49
N GLN A 163 -7.83 0.27 17.26
CA GLN A 163 -7.24 1.06 18.36
C GLN A 163 -6.48 2.28 17.80
N VAL A 164 -5.69 2.08 16.75
CA VAL A 164 -4.91 3.19 16.18
C VAL A 164 -5.85 4.31 15.70
N ALA A 165 -6.94 3.94 15.02
CA ALA A 165 -7.89 4.93 14.50
C ALA A 165 -8.63 5.68 15.60
N LEU A 166 -8.86 5.02 16.76
CA LEU A 166 -9.46 5.68 17.94
C LEU A 166 -8.50 6.69 18.57
N GLU A 167 -7.23 6.32 18.63
CA GLU A 167 -6.21 7.18 19.27
C GLU A 167 -5.74 8.31 18.36
N PHE A 168 -5.83 8.12 17.04
CA PHE A 168 -5.41 9.10 16.04
C PHE A 168 -6.54 9.35 15.05
N PRO A 169 -7.63 10.00 15.47
CA PRO A 169 -8.75 10.26 14.56
C PRO A 169 -8.40 11.19 13.40
N GLU A 170 -7.29 11.94 13.51
CA GLU A 170 -6.78 12.80 12.43
C GLU A 170 -5.99 12.02 11.37
N LEU A 171 -5.52 10.81 11.72
CA LEU A 171 -4.67 10.03 10.83
C LEU A 171 -5.51 9.34 9.76
N THR A 172 -5.23 9.59 8.50
CA THR A 172 -5.80 8.78 7.42
C THR A 172 -5.01 7.48 7.32
N ILE A 173 -5.69 6.35 7.43
CA ILE A 173 -5.07 5.03 7.42
C ILE A 173 -5.57 4.25 6.21
N VAL A 174 -4.64 3.68 5.42
CA VAL A 174 -5.00 2.80 4.30
C VAL A 174 -4.43 1.42 4.57
N GLY A 175 -5.31 0.44 4.73
CA GLY A 175 -4.94 -0.96 4.90
C GLY A 175 -4.89 -1.67 3.57
N GLY A 176 -3.71 -2.05 3.12
CA GLY A 176 -3.51 -2.73 1.85
C GLY A 176 -3.66 -4.25 1.96
N HIS A 177 -4.00 -4.88 0.83
CA HIS A 177 -4.10 -6.33 0.65
C HIS A 177 -5.38 -6.94 1.23
N ILE A 178 -6.49 -6.18 1.22
CA ILE A 178 -7.86 -6.62 1.55
C ILE A 178 -8.07 -7.26 2.93
N GLY A 179 -7.02 -7.48 3.71
CA GLY A 179 -7.14 -8.07 5.04
C GLY A 179 -7.30 -9.57 5.11
N TYR A 180 -7.24 -10.29 3.98
CA TYR A 180 -7.39 -11.75 3.98
C TYR A 180 -6.43 -12.42 4.97
N PRO A 181 -6.85 -13.41 5.79
CA PRO A 181 -8.19 -14.04 5.83
C PRO A 181 -9.19 -13.31 6.74
N TRP A 182 -8.83 -12.18 7.32
CA TRP A 182 -9.66 -11.41 8.24
C TRP A 182 -10.34 -10.22 7.52
N THR A 183 -10.80 -10.43 6.29
CA THR A 183 -11.40 -9.35 5.49
C THR A 183 -12.62 -8.73 6.18
N ASP A 184 -13.40 -9.53 6.90
CA ASP A 184 -14.55 -9.00 7.64
C ASP A 184 -14.12 -8.01 8.73
N GLU A 185 -12.97 -8.24 9.36
CA GLU A 185 -12.43 -7.28 10.33
C GLU A 185 -12.03 -5.97 9.63
N ALA A 186 -11.38 -6.09 8.45
CA ALA A 186 -10.99 -4.90 7.68
C ALA A 186 -12.21 -4.07 7.32
N ILE A 187 -13.28 -4.73 6.86
CA ILE A 187 -14.54 -4.07 6.52
C ILE A 187 -15.17 -3.42 7.75
N ALA A 188 -15.18 -4.14 8.87
CA ALA A 188 -15.76 -3.60 10.11
C ALA A 188 -15.02 -2.35 10.58
N VAL A 189 -13.69 -2.38 10.54
CA VAL A 189 -12.87 -1.22 10.96
C VAL A 189 -13.07 -0.05 9.98
N ALA A 190 -13.05 -0.31 8.68
CA ALA A 190 -13.26 0.76 7.68
C ALA A 190 -14.67 1.35 7.75
N THR A 191 -15.67 0.54 8.11
CA THR A 191 -17.04 1.00 8.31
C THR A 191 -17.15 1.89 9.55
N LYS A 192 -16.52 1.46 10.64
CA LYS A 192 -16.58 2.16 11.93
C LYS A 192 -15.86 3.51 11.88
N HIS A 193 -14.71 3.56 11.20
CA HIS A 193 -13.82 4.72 11.24
C HIS A 193 -13.81 5.46 9.91
N ARG A 194 -14.22 6.72 9.94
CA ARG A 194 -14.25 7.55 8.73
C ARG A 194 -12.88 7.75 8.10
N ASN A 195 -11.81 7.61 8.90
CA ASN A 195 -10.42 7.83 8.47
C ASN A 195 -9.70 6.54 8.03
N VAL A 196 -10.38 5.39 7.99
CA VAL A 196 -9.76 4.12 7.58
C VAL A 196 -10.31 3.67 6.21
N TYR A 197 -9.42 3.23 5.35
CA TYR A 197 -9.69 2.81 3.97
C TYR A 197 -9.06 1.45 3.69
N ILE A 198 -9.55 0.76 2.66
CA ILE A 198 -9.02 -0.55 2.22
C ILE A 198 -8.49 -0.41 0.80
N ASP A 199 -7.33 -1.01 0.55
CA ASP A 199 -6.69 -1.04 -0.76
C ASP A 199 -6.64 -2.49 -1.21
N THR A 200 -6.98 -2.75 -2.49
CA THR A 200 -7.13 -4.12 -3.00
C THR A 200 -5.86 -4.76 -3.51
N SER A 201 -4.71 -4.16 -3.26
CA SER A 201 -3.43 -4.67 -3.76
C SER A 201 -3.18 -6.13 -3.38
N ALA A 202 -2.34 -6.78 -4.17
CA ALA A 202 -1.92 -8.18 -4.03
C ALA A 202 -3.00 -9.21 -4.37
N TYR A 203 -4.17 -8.77 -4.79
CA TYR A 203 -5.27 -9.66 -5.17
C TYR A 203 -5.81 -9.27 -6.53
N THR A 204 -6.15 -10.28 -7.32
CA THR A 204 -6.83 -10.08 -8.60
C THR A 204 -8.34 -10.05 -8.37
N VAL A 205 -9.07 -9.43 -9.27
CA VAL A 205 -10.54 -9.27 -9.13
C VAL A 205 -11.23 -10.62 -8.83
N ASP A 206 -10.81 -11.69 -9.49
CA ASP A 206 -11.42 -13.03 -9.29
C ASP A 206 -11.15 -13.60 -7.89
N ARG A 207 -10.25 -12.98 -7.13
CA ARG A 207 -9.93 -13.40 -5.76
C ARG A 207 -10.56 -12.54 -4.69
N TYR A 208 -11.31 -11.49 -5.07
CA TYR A 208 -11.96 -10.66 -4.07
C TYR A 208 -13.04 -11.46 -3.35
N PRO A 209 -13.01 -11.54 -2.02
CA PRO A 209 -14.06 -12.26 -1.32
C PRO A 209 -15.42 -11.57 -1.46
N PRO A 210 -16.52 -12.34 -1.48
CA PRO A 210 -17.85 -11.77 -1.74
C PRO A 210 -18.23 -10.59 -0.83
N GLN A 211 -17.84 -10.64 0.46
CA GLN A 211 -18.16 -9.55 1.38
C GLN A 211 -17.44 -8.25 1.02
N LEU A 212 -16.24 -8.33 0.44
CA LEU A 212 -15.54 -7.14 -0.03
C LEU A 212 -16.22 -6.57 -1.27
N VAL A 213 -16.64 -7.44 -2.18
CA VAL A 213 -17.38 -7.02 -3.39
C VAL A 213 -18.68 -6.32 -2.97
N ASP A 214 -19.43 -6.91 -2.04
CA ASP A 214 -20.64 -6.29 -1.53
C ASP A 214 -20.38 -4.92 -0.90
N TYR A 215 -19.33 -4.85 -0.06
CA TYR A 215 -18.93 -3.59 0.57
C TYR A 215 -18.60 -2.52 -0.47
N LEU A 216 -17.78 -2.88 -1.45
CA LEU A 216 -17.35 -1.96 -2.53
C LEU A 216 -18.57 -1.44 -3.32
N LYS A 217 -19.54 -2.30 -3.59
CA LYS A 217 -20.71 -1.93 -4.39
C LYS A 217 -21.72 -1.05 -3.64
N HIS A 218 -21.67 -1.06 -2.32
CA HIS A 218 -22.68 -0.39 -1.51
C HIS A 218 -22.03 0.66 -0.60
N HIS A 219 -22.06 0.46 0.71
CA HIS A 219 -21.67 1.52 1.65
C HIS A 219 -20.16 1.76 1.74
N GLY A 220 -19.35 0.89 1.16
CA GLY A 220 -17.90 1.08 1.10
C GLY A 220 -17.40 1.66 -0.22
N SER A 221 -18.28 2.13 -1.10
CA SER A 221 -17.86 2.60 -2.44
C SER A 221 -16.81 3.72 -2.38
N GLN A 222 -16.83 4.56 -1.35
CA GLN A 222 -15.85 5.62 -1.18
C GLN A 222 -14.72 5.24 -0.21
N LYS A 223 -14.63 3.95 0.16
CA LYS A 223 -13.68 3.46 1.15
C LYS A 223 -12.66 2.48 0.58
N VAL A 224 -12.88 2.01 -0.65
CA VAL A 224 -12.01 0.98 -1.26
C VAL A 224 -11.25 1.60 -2.43
N LEU A 225 -9.92 1.38 -2.45
CA LEU A 225 -9.02 1.91 -3.47
C LEU A 225 -8.44 0.74 -4.27
N PHE A 226 -8.17 0.98 -5.56
CA PHE A 226 -7.47 0.02 -6.38
C PHE A 226 -5.97 0.08 -6.11
N GLY A 227 -5.34 -1.10 -5.96
CA GLY A 227 -3.89 -1.27 -5.93
C GLY A 227 -3.53 -2.61 -6.55
N SER A 228 -2.36 -2.72 -7.17
CA SER A 228 -1.94 -3.97 -7.81
C SER A 228 -0.93 -4.76 -7.00
N ASN A 229 -0.05 -4.08 -6.31
CA ASN A 229 1.17 -4.64 -5.70
C ASN A 229 2.21 -5.03 -6.75
N TYR A 230 2.31 -4.24 -7.84
CA TYR A 230 3.37 -4.41 -8.83
C TYR A 230 4.75 -4.37 -8.13
N PRO A 231 5.73 -5.19 -8.48
CA PRO A 231 5.76 -6.06 -9.66
C PRO A 231 5.20 -7.48 -9.44
N MET A 232 4.75 -7.81 -8.22
CA MET A 232 4.23 -9.15 -7.95
C MET A 232 3.02 -9.47 -8.84
N ILE A 233 2.12 -8.50 -8.99
CA ILE A 233 0.96 -8.61 -9.89
C ILE A 233 0.96 -7.34 -10.74
N THR A 234 0.91 -7.49 -12.06
CA THR A 234 0.81 -6.30 -12.92
C THR A 234 -0.57 -5.67 -12.78
N PRO A 235 -0.69 -4.34 -12.96
CA PRO A 235 -2.03 -3.72 -12.91
C PRO A 235 -3.02 -4.34 -13.89
N ALA A 236 -2.57 -4.72 -15.08
CA ALA A 236 -3.45 -5.36 -16.07
C ALA A 236 -3.99 -6.69 -15.54
N LYS A 237 -3.14 -7.49 -14.89
CA LYS A 237 -3.57 -8.77 -14.30
C LYS A 237 -4.50 -8.52 -13.11
N ALA A 238 -4.17 -7.52 -12.27
CA ALA A 238 -5.00 -7.20 -11.10
C ALA A 238 -6.42 -6.79 -11.52
N LEU A 239 -6.56 -6.07 -12.64
CA LEU A 239 -7.84 -5.56 -13.13
C LEU A 239 -8.56 -6.52 -14.06
N ALA A 240 -7.95 -7.65 -14.42
CA ALA A 240 -8.58 -8.60 -15.34
C ALA A 240 -9.94 -9.05 -14.77
N GLY A 241 -10.98 -8.96 -15.57
CA GLY A 241 -12.32 -9.33 -15.14
C GLY A 241 -13.06 -8.26 -14.34
N LEU A 242 -12.58 -7.05 -14.29
CA LEU A 242 -13.20 -5.97 -13.50
C LEU A 242 -14.69 -5.80 -13.81
N ASP A 243 -15.08 -5.96 -15.07
CA ASP A 243 -16.50 -5.82 -15.47
C ASP A 243 -17.40 -6.84 -14.78
N SER A 244 -16.84 -8.01 -14.37
CA SER A 244 -17.61 -9.03 -13.68
C SER A 244 -18.11 -8.60 -12.30
N LEU A 245 -17.50 -7.56 -11.72
CA LEU A 245 -17.97 -7.02 -10.43
C LEU A 245 -19.31 -6.29 -10.56
N GLY A 246 -19.68 -5.88 -11.77
CA GLY A 246 -20.94 -5.19 -12.00
C GLY A 246 -21.02 -3.84 -11.28
N LEU A 247 -19.91 -3.11 -11.23
CA LEU A 247 -19.90 -1.77 -10.60
C LEU A 247 -20.63 -0.78 -11.51
N ASP A 248 -21.45 0.09 -10.93
CA ASP A 248 -21.98 1.20 -11.70
C ASP A 248 -20.86 2.21 -11.99
N GLU A 249 -21.11 3.13 -12.89
CA GLU A 249 -20.11 4.07 -13.38
C GLU A 249 -19.51 4.92 -12.24
N THR A 250 -20.32 5.36 -11.31
CA THR A 250 -19.88 6.16 -10.18
C THR A 250 -18.96 5.37 -9.24
N THR A 251 -19.38 4.18 -8.86
CA THR A 251 -18.57 3.31 -7.99
C THR A 251 -17.27 2.91 -8.67
N ARG A 252 -17.34 2.63 -9.98
CA ARG A 252 -16.14 2.31 -10.76
C ARG A 252 -15.14 3.49 -10.73
N SER A 253 -15.63 4.72 -10.91
CA SER A 253 -14.77 5.91 -10.84
C SER A 253 -14.15 6.07 -9.44
N TYR A 254 -14.96 5.91 -8.40
CA TYR A 254 -14.45 5.95 -7.02
C TYR A 254 -13.32 4.94 -6.83
N PHE A 255 -13.56 3.68 -7.19
CA PHE A 255 -12.61 2.59 -6.96
C PHE A 255 -11.30 2.81 -7.71
N LEU A 256 -11.40 3.19 -8.98
CA LEU A 256 -10.24 3.25 -9.87
C LEU A 256 -9.45 4.56 -9.78
N GLU A 257 -10.06 5.62 -9.23
CA GLU A 257 -9.37 6.92 -9.27
C GLU A 257 -9.76 7.86 -8.14
N ASP A 258 -11.07 8.16 -7.96
CA ASP A 258 -11.46 9.30 -7.15
C ASP A 258 -11.11 9.13 -5.67
N ASN A 259 -11.26 7.90 -5.16
CA ASN A 259 -10.89 7.61 -3.76
C ASN A 259 -9.39 7.86 -3.53
N ALA A 260 -8.55 7.39 -4.45
CA ALA A 260 -7.11 7.61 -4.32
C ALA A 260 -6.76 9.11 -4.41
N ARG A 261 -7.40 9.84 -5.34
CA ARG A 261 -7.19 11.29 -5.43
C ARG A 261 -7.51 11.97 -4.11
N ARG A 262 -8.66 11.64 -3.55
CA ARG A 262 -9.11 12.27 -2.30
C ARG A 262 -8.19 11.89 -1.12
N VAL A 263 -7.85 10.60 -1.02
CA VAL A 263 -7.07 10.09 0.12
C VAL A 263 -5.64 10.62 0.10
N TYR A 264 -5.03 10.72 -1.08
CA TYR A 264 -3.62 11.09 -1.20
C TYR A 264 -3.40 12.53 -1.66
N GLY A 265 -4.45 13.29 -1.93
CA GLY A 265 -4.32 14.67 -2.37
C GLY A 265 -3.64 14.79 -3.74
N LEU A 266 -4.07 13.98 -4.71
CA LEU A 266 -3.48 13.94 -6.07
C LEU A 266 -4.29 14.75 -7.07
#